data_ed265753f5a000e1247539e735849b98
#
_entry.id   ed265753f5a000e1247539e735849b98
#
_cell.length_a   1.000
_cell.length_b   1.000
_cell.length_c   1.000
_cell.angle_alpha   90.00
_cell.angle_beta   90.00
_cell.angle_gamma   90.00
#
_symmetry.space_group_name_H-M   'P 1'
#
loop_
_entity.id
_entity.type
_entity.pdbx_description
1 polymer ?
#
loop_
_entity_poly.entity_id
_entity_poly.type
_entity_poly.pdbx_seq_one_letter_code
_entity_poly.pdbx_strand_id
1 'polypeptide(L)'
;MDLRLNRGSMKLMNRIQWKQWLLGSVLALLGLGTTYGQVPKTVNIDDYTFTPLVVKTVKEIDTLLLSDSPEYVKEPGIVAGGALHGKSRIYFYHVNERTEPMKVGILLENKGNVPAFVEIERAIYAKPSPDYFKVGRELSKKEITTAELDLGTWAQEGVNIPVRSKAMKKDIKEEKENLVRSQKVRLKRVEEEIKKDATSRTISLISQDTNAREFVLRPGEVRPIFTELEKVLVEKDNLFSGIIDISTTEPVYASVAVMEPKSTVTYGLPLLPIHPMDEVELRGTYEGMRRFHVVEPKFNSDAGPASFEIANDREDAFISGVDETTHGKVVKNKGNYGNSNVYVLHTEGKTPYALYFNPLGGAFSGTFRITSSKGAHTYDVPVKGPYLGHQTIYDTQLLDVFDRPEDLILEYMSPGASNLPVRFLLIPQVIKTIKNDGKTSEYVTNLVNRILGK
;
A
#
# COMPACT_ATOMS: atom_id res chain seq x y z
N MET A 1 -45.40 -6.26 -25.23
CA MET A 1 -44.33 -5.83 -26.17
C MET A 1 -43.61 -7.10 -26.63
N ASP A 2 -44.00 -7.58 -27.80
CA ASP A 2 -43.68 -8.90 -28.33
C ASP A 2 -42.21 -9.03 -28.72
N LEU A 3 -41.50 -9.96 -28.11
CA LEU A 3 -40.19 -10.44 -28.56
C LEU A 3 -40.38 -11.46 -29.68
N ARG A 4 -40.36 -11.03 -30.93
CA ARG A 4 -40.28 -11.91 -32.11
C ARG A 4 -38.85 -12.44 -32.22
N LEU A 5 -38.62 -13.67 -31.80
CA LEU A 5 -37.42 -14.45 -32.10
C LEU A 5 -37.35 -14.70 -33.62
N ASN A 6 -36.22 -14.27 -34.19
CA ASN A 6 -35.92 -14.39 -35.62
C ASN A 6 -35.60 -15.87 -35.97
N ARG A 7 -36.56 -16.54 -36.61
CA ARG A 7 -36.52 -18.00 -37.04
C ARG A 7 -35.68 -18.24 -38.30
N GLY A 8 -34.69 -17.39 -38.62
CA GLY A 8 -34.07 -17.35 -39.94
C GLY A 8 -32.72 -18.06 -40.12
N SER A 9 -32.04 -18.59 -39.09
CA SER A 9 -30.70 -19.16 -39.25
C SER A 9 -30.50 -20.61 -38.74
N MET A 10 -31.57 -21.36 -38.58
CA MET A 10 -31.50 -22.75 -38.08
C MET A 10 -31.88 -23.80 -39.15
N LYS A 11 -31.51 -23.55 -40.41
CA LYS A 11 -31.65 -24.58 -41.48
C LYS A 11 -30.28 -24.92 -42.06
N LEU A 12 -29.96 -26.19 -41.98
CA LEU A 12 -28.84 -26.96 -42.55
C LEU A 12 -27.58 -27.11 -41.66
N MET A 13 -27.71 -27.62 -40.46
CA MET A 13 -26.67 -28.49 -39.93
C MET A 13 -27.08 -29.96 -40.15
N ASN A 14 -26.25 -30.69 -40.92
CA ASN A 14 -26.47 -32.11 -41.23
C ASN A 14 -26.45 -32.94 -39.94
N ARG A 15 -27.27 -33.98 -39.82
CA ARG A 15 -27.36 -34.86 -38.62
C ARG A 15 -26.00 -35.36 -38.12
N ILE A 16 -25.03 -35.48 -39.04
CA ILE A 16 -23.63 -35.87 -38.75
C ILE A 16 -22.88 -34.72 -38.04
N GLN A 17 -23.08 -33.45 -38.42
CA GLN A 17 -22.43 -32.31 -37.81
C GLN A 17 -22.96 -32.05 -36.37
N TRP A 18 -24.25 -32.27 -36.13
CA TRP A 18 -24.83 -32.22 -34.78
C TRP A 18 -24.24 -33.29 -33.86
N LYS A 19 -24.06 -34.53 -34.38
CA LYS A 19 -23.42 -35.61 -33.63
C LYS A 19 -21.95 -35.33 -33.34
N GLN A 20 -21.22 -34.72 -34.26
CA GLN A 20 -19.82 -34.34 -34.05
C GLN A 20 -19.67 -33.16 -33.08
N TRP A 21 -20.62 -32.21 -33.11
CA TRP A 21 -20.62 -31.08 -32.16
C TRP A 21 -20.97 -31.54 -30.74
N LEU A 22 -21.95 -32.43 -30.59
CA LEU A 22 -22.27 -33.07 -29.30
C LEU A 22 -21.12 -33.96 -28.80
N LEU A 23 -20.46 -34.72 -29.64
CA LEU A 23 -19.27 -35.51 -29.26
C LEU A 23 -18.09 -34.59 -28.86
N GLY A 24 -17.87 -33.49 -29.56
CA GLY A 24 -16.85 -32.52 -29.23
C GLY A 24 -17.13 -31.84 -27.87
N SER A 25 -18.39 -31.50 -27.61
CA SER A 25 -18.82 -30.88 -26.33
C SER A 25 -18.77 -31.87 -25.15
N VAL A 26 -19.07 -33.17 -25.41
CA VAL A 26 -19.00 -34.22 -24.37
C VAL A 26 -17.54 -34.61 -24.11
N LEU A 27 -16.68 -34.64 -25.14
CA LEU A 27 -15.23 -34.83 -24.96
C LEU A 27 -14.54 -33.64 -24.28
N ALA A 28 -15.02 -32.41 -24.46
CA ALA A 28 -14.58 -31.24 -23.72
C ALA A 28 -15.02 -31.26 -22.23
N LEU A 29 -16.15 -31.92 -21.95
CA LEU A 29 -16.61 -32.18 -20.56
C LEU A 29 -15.92 -33.40 -19.91
N LEU A 30 -15.36 -34.31 -20.72
CA LEU A 30 -14.57 -35.47 -20.28
C LEU A 30 -13.06 -35.21 -20.31
N GLY A 31 -12.63 -34.04 -20.81
CA GLY A 31 -11.28 -33.55 -20.61
C GLY A 31 -11.00 -33.49 -19.11
N LEU A 32 -10.05 -34.28 -18.66
CA LEU A 32 -9.51 -34.37 -17.31
C LEU A 32 -9.17 -32.94 -16.78
N GLY A 33 -10.18 -32.17 -16.54
CA GLY A 33 -10.06 -30.99 -15.72
C GLY A 33 -9.86 -31.49 -14.29
N THR A 34 -8.68 -31.33 -13.76
CA THR A 34 -8.47 -31.34 -12.31
C THR A 34 -9.40 -30.27 -11.74
N THR A 35 -10.60 -30.67 -11.30
CA THR A 35 -11.45 -29.77 -10.53
C THR A 35 -10.77 -29.62 -9.18
N TYR A 36 -10.08 -28.51 -9.00
CA TYR A 36 -9.68 -28.07 -7.67
C TYR A 36 -10.94 -28.02 -6.80
N GLY A 37 -10.92 -28.73 -5.69
CA GLY A 37 -11.94 -28.53 -4.68
C GLY A 37 -11.99 -27.02 -4.41
N GLN A 38 -13.19 -26.44 -4.27
CA GLN A 38 -13.32 -25.00 -4.07
C GLN A 38 -12.51 -24.62 -2.81
N VAL A 39 -11.44 -23.82 -3.00
CA VAL A 39 -10.60 -23.36 -1.89
C VAL A 39 -11.47 -22.54 -0.94
N PRO A 40 -11.54 -22.87 0.36
CA PRO A 40 -12.40 -22.16 1.30
C PRO A 40 -11.99 -20.69 1.41
N LYS A 41 -12.96 -19.78 1.55
CA LYS A 41 -12.72 -18.35 1.71
C LYS A 41 -12.12 -18.00 3.08
N THR A 42 -12.36 -18.85 4.05
CA THR A 42 -11.85 -18.76 5.42
C THR A 42 -11.37 -20.13 5.87
N VAL A 43 -10.42 -20.18 6.77
CA VAL A 43 -9.91 -21.42 7.37
C VAL A 43 -9.90 -21.28 8.89
N ASN A 44 -10.09 -22.40 9.60
CA ASN A 44 -9.83 -22.44 11.02
C ASN A 44 -8.30 -22.64 11.23
N ILE A 45 -7.67 -21.71 11.92
CA ILE A 45 -6.22 -21.72 12.15
C ILE A 45 -5.80 -22.93 12.98
N ASP A 46 -6.65 -23.37 13.91
CA ASP A 46 -6.36 -24.50 14.81
C ASP A 46 -6.29 -25.86 14.09
N ASP A 47 -6.78 -25.91 12.84
CA ASP A 47 -6.70 -27.12 12.01
C ASP A 47 -5.29 -27.32 11.41
N TYR A 48 -4.35 -26.37 11.61
CA TYR A 48 -3.04 -26.37 10.99
C TYR A 48 -1.91 -26.15 12.00
N THR A 49 -0.80 -26.82 11.75
CA THR A 49 0.48 -26.48 12.38
C THR A 49 1.34 -25.73 11.37
N PHE A 50 1.65 -24.48 11.66
CA PHE A 50 2.41 -23.62 10.76
C PHE A 50 3.90 -23.64 11.08
N THR A 51 4.72 -23.84 10.06
CA THR A 51 6.16 -23.54 10.14
C THR A 51 6.35 -22.02 10.11
N PRO A 52 7.01 -21.42 11.11
CA PRO A 52 7.26 -19.98 11.10
C PRO A 52 8.29 -19.62 10.03
N LEU A 53 7.99 -18.59 9.25
CA LEU A 53 8.92 -17.89 8.38
C LEU A 53 9.23 -16.54 9.01
N VAL A 54 10.46 -16.07 8.85
CA VAL A 54 10.97 -14.86 9.49
C VAL A 54 11.04 -13.72 8.46
N VAL A 55 10.55 -12.56 8.82
CA VAL A 55 10.73 -11.33 8.04
C VAL A 55 12.09 -10.74 8.37
N LYS A 56 12.94 -10.57 7.36
CA LYS A 56 14.25 -9.93 7.49
C LYS A 56 14.26 -8.63 6.73
N THR A 57 14.40 -7.52 7.43
CA THR A 57 14.59 -6.21 6.82
C THR A 57 15.98 -6.15 6.19
N VAL A 58 16.05 -5.88 4.88
CA VAL A 58 17.31 -5.79 4.12
C VAL A 58 17.70 -4.37 3.84
N LYS A 59 16.73 -3.44 3.79
CA LYS A 59 16.99 -2.02 3.56
C LYS A 59 15.86 -1.15 4.08
N GLU A 60 16.26 0.00 4.61
CA GLU A 60 15.38 1.10 5.00
C GLU A 60 15.95 2.38 4.39
N ILE A 61 15.12 3.16 3.72
CA ILE A 61 15.54 4.38 3.04
C ILE A 61 14.48 5.46 3.13
N ASP A 62 14.91 6.68 2.92
CA ASP A 62 14.11 7.90 2.87
C ASP A 62 13.48 8.23 4.23
N THR A 63 13.08 9.46 4.39
CA THR A 63 12.64 10.01 5.67
C THR A 63 11.12 10.05 5.78
N LEU A 64 10.57 9.63 6.93
CA LEU A 64 9.16 9.77 7.29
C LEU A 64 9.02 10.77 8.42
N LEU A 65 8.25 11.83 8.22
CA LEU A 65 7.66 12.64 9.31
C LEU A 65 6.26 12.10 9.60
N LEU A 66 6.13 11.45 10.75
CA LEU A 66 4.86 10.93 11.25
C LEU A 66 4.20 11.93 12.18
N SER A 67 2.94 12.25 11.95
CA SER A 67 2.11 13.15 12.74
C SER A 67 0.80 12.43 13.12
N ASP A 68 0.84 11.72 14.25
CA ASP A 68 -0.28 10.92 14.76
C ASP A 68 -0.39 11.04 16.31
N SER A 69 0.31 12.00 16.92
CA SER A 69 0.25 12.23 18.36
C SER A 69 0.28 13.74 18.68
N PRO A 70 -0.77 14.30 19.29
CA PRO A 70 -1.98 13.61 19.73
C PRO A 70 -2.87 13.19 18.57
N GLU A 71 -3.44 11.96 18.64
CA GLU A 71 -4.42 11.48 17.66
C GLU A 71 -5.69 12.34 17.70
N TYR A 72 -6.23 12.57 18.90
CA TYR A 72 -7.44 13.38 19.13
C TYR A 72 -7.06 14.80 19.51
N VAL A 73 -7.42 15.76 18.65
CA VAL A 73 -7.03 17.16 18.81
C VAL A 73 -8.20 18.00 19.32
N LYS A 74 -7.99 18.66 20.48
CA LYS A 74 -9.00 19.49 21.18
C LYS A 74 -8.85 20.97 20.91
N GLU A 75 -7.64 21.43 20.61
CA GLU A 75 -7.30 22.84 20.40
C GLU A 75 -6.36 23.01 19.21
N PRO A 76 -6.30 24.19 18.57
CA PRO A 76 -5.29 24.45 17.55
C PRO A 76 -3.86 24.35 18.11
N GLY A 77 -2.96 23.75 17.35
CA GLY A 77 -1.57 23.60 17.75
C GLY A 77 -0.72 22.86 16.72
N ILE A 78 0.60 22.94 16.91
CA ILE A 78 1.57 22.16 16.15
C ILE A 78 1.55 20.74 16.70
N VAL A 79 1.29 19.78 15.81
CA VAL A 79 1.14 18.35 16.15
C VAL A 79 2.33 17.50 15.71
N ALA A 80 3.18 18.01 14.82
CA ALA A 80 4.48 17.41 14.49
C ALA A 80 5.39 18.44 13.84
N GLY A 81 6.70 18.17 13.87
CA GLY A 81 7.70 18.93 13.12
C GLY A 81 9.03 18.20 13.06
N GLY A 82 9.74 18.36 11.96
CA GLY A 82 11.04 17.74 11.77
C GLY A 82 11.71 18.12 10.46
N ALA A 83 13.03 17.88 10.40
CA ALA A 83 13.84 18.13 9.22
C ALA A 83 13.64 17.02 8.18
N LEU A 84 13.48 17.42 6.93
CA LEU A 84 13.29 16.54 5.78
C LEU A 84 14.39 16.82 4.75
N HIS A 85 15.01 15.76 4.22
CA HIS A 85 16.05 15.86 3.21
C HIS A 85 15.97 14.71 2.20
N GLY A 86 16.23 15.02 0.93
CA GLY A 86 16.06 14.03 -0.14
C GLY A 86 14.59 13.62 -0.30
N LYS A 87 14.34 12.35 -0.59
CA LYS A 87 12.98 11.81 -0.64
C LYS A 87 12.45 11.67 0.77
N SER A 88 11.29 12.24 1.01
CA SER A 88 10.68 12.29 2.34
C SER A 88 9.17 12.23 2.24
N ARG A 89 8.54 11.71 3.27
CA ARG A 89 7.09 11.62 3.42
C ARG A 89 6.64 12.39 4.65
N ILE A 90 5.56 13.13 4.52
CA ILE A 90 4.75 13.63 5.63
C ILE A 90 3.48 12.80 5.68
N TYR A 91 3.30 12.04 6.76
CA TYR A 91 2.07 11.31 7.05
C TYR A 91 1.37 11.97 8.22
N PHE A 92 0.10 12.31 8.08
CA PHE A 92 -0.71 12.87 9.17
C PHE A 92 -1.99 12.07 9.37
N TYR A 93 -2.40 11.95 10.65
CA TYR A 93 -3.57 11.21 11.08
C TYR A 93 -4.11 11.87 12.35
N HIS A 94 -5.21 12.63 12.24
CA HIS A 94 -5.77 13.37 13.35
C HIS A 94 -7.29 13.37 13.32
N VAL A 95 -7.89 13.20 14.50
CA VAL A 95 -9.32 13.30 14.75
C VAL A 95 -9.65 14.67 15.34
N ASN A 96 -10.67 15.33 14.80
CA ASN A 96 -11.19 16.54 15.38
C ASN A 96 -12.08 16.23 16.59
N GLU A 97 -11.60 16.47 17.81
CA GLU A 97 -12.40 16.31 19.04
C GLU A 97 -13.09 17.63 19.46
N ARG A 98 -12.97 18.68 18.65
CA ARG A 98 -13.60 19.99 18.88
C ARG A 98 -15.04 20.00 18.38
N THR A 99 -15.83 20.97 18.90
CA THR A 99 -17.19 21.26 18.37
C THR A 99 -17.14 21.99 17.03
N GLU A 100 -16.12 22.84 16.83
CA GLU A 100 -15.93 23.61 15.60
C GLU A 100 -15.09 22.82 14.60
N PRO A 101 -15.30 23.03 13.29
CA PRO A 101 -14.44 22.46 12.26
C PRO A 101 -12.97 22.86 12.46
N MET A 102 -12.06 21.99 12.04
CA MET A 102 -10.64 22.29 11.97
C MET A 102 -10.10 22.06 10.56
N LYS A 103 -8.87 22.47 10.30
CA LYS A 103 -8.09 22.10 9.12
C LYS A 103 -6.68 21.69 9.50
N VAL A 104 -6.05 20.89 8.63
CA VAL A 104 -4.62 20.57 8.74
C VAL A 104 -3.83 21.57 7.89
N GLY A 105 -2.82 22.18 8.48
CA GLY A 105 -1.86 23.05 7.82
C GLY A 105 -0.46 22.44 7.87
N ILE A 106 0.29 22.55 6.78
CA ILE A 106 1.69 22.11 6.70
C ILE A 106 2.52 23.26 6.16
N LEU A 107 3.52 23.68 6.95
CA LEU A 107 4.44 24.76 6.61
C LEU A 107 5.85 24.18 6.42
N LEU A 108 6.46 24.52 5.29
CA LEU A 108 7.88 24.25 5.05
C LEU A 108 8.70 25.50 5.33
N GLU A 109 9.85 25.32 5.95
CA GLU A 109 10.81 26.37 6.27
C GLU A 109 12.23 25.94 5.87
N ASN A 110 12.95 26.81 5.16
CA ASN A 110 14.37 26.62 4.95
C ASN A 110 15.16 27.30 6.07
N LYS A 111 15.56 26.51 7.07
CA LYS A 111 16.42 26.96 8.20
C LYS A 111 17.91 26.99 7.85
N GLY A 112 18.27 26.52 6.65
CA GLY A 112 19.65 26.47 6.14
C GLY A 112 20.12 27.84 5.62
N ASN A 113 21.31 27.83 5.06
CA ASN A 113 21.97 29.01 4.49
C ASN A 113 22.08 28.96 2.97
N VAL A 114 21.55 27.94 2.32
CA VAL A 114 21.50 27.76 0.87
C VAL A 114 20.06 27.53 0.41
N PRO A 115 19.69 27.94 -0.82
CA PRO A 115 18.35 27.69 -1.34
C PRO A 115 18.09 26.18 -1.48
N ALA A 116 16.93 25.73 -1.07
CA ALA A 116 16.44 24.36 -1.23
C ALA A 116 15.45 24.29 -2.39
N PHE A 117 15.67 23.42 -3.35
CA PHE A 117 14.64 23.06 -4.32
C PHE A 117 13.74 21.99 -3.73
N VAL A 118 12.44 22.21 -3.81
CA VAL A 118 11.41 21.29 -3.30
C VAL A 118 10.51 20.88 -4.44
N GLU A 119 10.27 19.57 -4.54
CA GLU A 119 9.27 18.98 -5.44
C GLU A 119 8.26 18.19 -4.63
N ILE A 120 6.97 18.42 -4.84
CA ILE A 120 5.89 17.60 -4.31
C ILE A 120 5.66 16.46 -5.31
N GLU A 121 6.22 15.30 -5.02
CA GLU A 121 6.10 14.13 -5.90
C GLU A 121 4.67 13.59 -5.91
N ARG A 122 4.02 13.55 -4.72
CA ARG A 122 2.69 13.01 -4.55
C ARG A 122 1.98 13.64 -3.35
N ALA A 123 0.69 13.88 -3.48
CA ALA A 123 -0.20 14.24 -2.37
C ALA A 123 -1.49 13.43 -2.49
N ILE A 124 -1.76 12.60 -1.50
CA ILE A 124 -2.97 11.79 -1.40
C ILE A 124 -3.56 11.90 0.00
N TYR A 125 -4.87 11.92 0.09
CA TYR A 125 -5.58 11.89 1.36
C TYR A 125 -6.95 11.20 1.20
N ALA A 126 -7.45 10.65 2.30
CA ALA A 126 -8.81 10.15 2.40
C ALA A 126 -9.75 11.28 2.80
N LYS A 127 -10.99 11.26 2.30
CA LYS A 127 -12.00 12.23 2.72
C LYS A 127 -12.25 12.10 4.23
N PRO A 128 -12.29 13.22 4.99
CA PRO A 128 -12.60 13.16 6.42
C PRO A 128 -13.90 12.39 6.70
N SER A 129 -13.88 11.52 7.73
CA SER A 129 -15.01 10.65 8.04
C SER A 129 -14.96 10.20 9.52
N PRO A 130 -16.12 9.96 10.15
CA PRO A 130 -16.19 9.29 11.45
C PRO A 130 -15.95 7.76 11.37
N ASP A 131 -15.90 7.19 10.18
CA ASP A 131 -15.50 5.79 9.95
C ASP A 131 -13.98 5.72 9.73
N TYR A 132 -13.22 5.59 10.81
CA TYR A 132 -11.76 5.61 10.82
C TYR A 132 -11.16 4.44 10.03
N PHE A 133 -11.77 3.25 10.09
CA PHE A 133 -11.33 2.11 9.29
C PHE A 133 -11.46 2.36 7.79
N LYS A 134 -12.53 3.06 7.38
CA LYS A 134 -12.71 3.46 5.99
C LYS A 134 -11.63 4.45 5.55
N VAL A 135 -11.31 5.45 6.39
CA VAL A 135 -10.25 6.43 6.11
C VAL A 135 -8.90 5.73 5.96
N GLY A 136 -8.52 4.88 6.91
CA GLY A 136 -7.25 4.16 6.89
C GLY A 136 -7.13 3.23 5.68
N ARG A 137 -8.17 2.46 5.35
CA ARG A 137 -8.20 1.57 4.17
C ARG A 137 -8.13 2.36 2.87
N GLU A 138 -8.88 3.46 2.73
CA GLU A 138 -8.86 4.29 1.53
C GLU A 138 -7.47 4.88 1.30
N LEU A 139 -6.81 5.37 2.35
CA LEU A 139 -5.47 5.92 2.24
C LEU A 139 -4.43 4.86 1.88
N SER A 140 -4.45 3.70 2.57
CA SER A 140 -3.53 2.59 2.26
C SER A 140 -3.72 2.08 0.83
N LYS A 141 -4.96 2.02 0.35
CA LYS A 141 -5.26 1.65 -1.03
C LYS A 141 -4.72 2.68 -2.03
N LYS A 142 -4.94 3.97 -1.80
CA LYS A 142 -4.39 5.04 -2.64
C LYS A 142 -2.87 5.00 -2.66
N GLU A 143 -2.24 4.75 -1.52
CA GLU A 143 -0.79 4.66 -1.42
C GLU A 143 -0.23 3.59 -2.35
N ILE A 144 -0.69 2.35 -2.25
CA ILE A 144 -0.18 1.24 -3.05
C ILE A 144 -0.65 1.21 -4.50
N THR A 145 -1.78 1.85 -4.85
CA THR A 145 -2.27 1.92 -6.24
C THR A 145 -1.71 3.09 -7.02
N THR A 146 -1.23 4.12 -6.34
CA THR A 146 -0.61 5.31 -6.97
C THR A 146 0.92 5.28 -6.90
N ALA A 147 1.49 4.36 -6.12
CA ALA A 147 2.94 4.15 -6.05
C ALA A 147 3.39 3.17 -7.13
N GLU A 148 4.44 3.52 -7.85
CA GLU A 148 5.18 2.56 -8.67
C GLU A 148 6.16 1.80 -7.78
N LEU A 149 6.27 0.49 -8.02
CA LEU A 149 7.26 -0.34 -7.33
C LEU A 149 8.65 0.04 -7.80
N ASP A 150 9.50 0.57 -6.91
CA ASP A 150 10.88 0.92 -7.21
C ASP A 150 11.77 -0.33 -7.30
N LEU A 151 11.61 -1.07 -8.39
CA LEU A 151 12.41 -2.28 -8.66
C LEU A 151 13.91 -1.96 -8.85
N GLY A 152 14.24 -0.71 -9.21
CA GLY A 152 15.64 -0.27 -9.34
C GLY A 152 16.39 -0.31 -8.02
N THR A 153 15.74 0.02 -6.91
CA THR A 153 16.32 -0.06 -5.56
C THR A 153 16.66 -1.50 -5.19
N TRP A 154 15.79 -2.45 -5.46
CA TRP A 154 16.03 -3.88 -5.23
C TRP A 154 17.23 -4.41 -6.01
N ALA A 155 17.30 -4.07 -7.31
CA ALA A 155 18.41 -4.50 -8.16
C ALA A 155 19.77 -3.98 -7.69
N GLN A 156 19.82 -2.80 -7.08
CA GLN A 156 21.05 -2.22 -6.54
C GLN A 156 21.55 -2.94 -5.29
N GLU A 157 20.64 -3.52 -4.51
CA GLU A 157 20.95 -4.18 -3.26
C GLU A 157 21.34 -5.67 -3.43
N GLY A 158 21.39 -6.17 -4.65
CA GLY A 158 21.69 -7.58 -4.92
C GLY A 158 20.58 -8.54 -4.49
N VAL A 159 19.42 -8.02 -4.12
CA VAL A 159 18.24 -8.83 -3.84
C VAL A 159 17.76 -9.44 -5.14
N ASN A 160 17.63 -10.76 -5.18
CA ASN A 160 17.16 -11.47 -6.36
C ASN A 160 15.66 -11.25 -6.56
N ILE A 161 15.34 -10.20 -7.32
CA ILE A 161 13.94 -9.91 -7.68
C ILE A 161 13.49 -10.98 -8.68
N PRO A 162 12.29 -11.54 -8.51
CA PRO A 162 11.75 -12.46 -9.50
C PRO A 162 11.41 -11.73 -10.80
N VAL A 163 12.43 -11.52 -11.64
CA VAL A 163 12.29 -10.84 -12.93
C VAL A 163 11.67 -11.79 -13.95
N ARG A 164 10.44 -11.51 -14.32
CA ARG A 164 9.59 -12.43 -15.10
C ARG A 164 9.65 -12.30 -16.61
N SER A 165 10.16 -11.22 -17.16
CA SER A 165 10.20 -11.07 -18.62
C SER A 165 11.37 -10.21 -19.10
N LYS A 166 11.76 -10.40 -20.38
CA LYS A 166 12.69 -9.52 -21.08
C LYS A 166 12.16 -8.07 -21.16
N ALA A 167 10.83 -7.88 -21.20
CA ALA A 167 10.18 -6.58 -21.19
C ALA A 167 10.48 -5.83 -19.90
N MET A 168 10.26 -6.45 -18.74
CA MET A 168 10.51 -5.84 -17.43
C MET A 168 11.98 -5.44 -17.22
N LYS A 169 12.95 -6.21 -17.78
CA LYS A 169 14.37 -5.81 -17.74
C LYS A 169 14.67 -4.57 -18.59
N LYS A 170 13.95 -4.43 -19.72
CA LYS A 170 14.06 -3.26 -20.59
C LYS A 170 13.50 -2.01 -19.90
N ASP A 171 12.34 -2.16 -19.27
CA ASP A 171 11.63 -1.09 -18.58
C ASP A 171 12.47 -0.56 -17.40
N ILE A 172 13.05 -1.46 -16.57
CA ILE A 172 13.96 -1.07 -15.47
C ILE A 172 15.18 -0.30 -15.97
N LYS A 173 15.75 -0.69 -17.11
CA LYS A 173 16.90 0.02 -17.70
C LYS A 173 16.52 1.40 -18.20
N GLU A 174 15.39 1.51 -18.88
CA GLU A 174 14.84 2.75 -19.42
C GLU A 174 14.44 3.71 -18.29
N GLU A 175 13.86 3.19 -17.21
CA GLU A 175 13.52 3.96 -16.00
C GLU A 175 14.75 4.50 -15.29
N LYS A 176 15.84 3.70 -15.14
CA LYS A 176 17.12 4.19 -14.60
C LYS A 176 17.73 5.32 -15.45
N GLU A 177 17.69 5.18 -16.76
CA GLU A 177 18.19 6.21 -17.68
C GLU A 177 17.34 7.49 -17.57
N ASN A 178 16.02 7.35 -17.44
CA ASN A 178 15.09 8.45 -17.23
C ASN A 178 15.29 9.13 -15.88
N LEU A 179 15.49 8.37 -14.80
CA LEU A 179 15.78 8.90 -13.47
C LEU A 179 17.06 9.73 -13.46
N VAL A 180 18.17 9.19 -14.01
CA VAL A 180 19.43 9.92 -14.13
C VAL A 180 19.27 11.18 -14.99
N ARG A 181 18.50 11.11 -16.07
CA ARG A 181 18.22 12.25 -16.95
C ARG A 181 17.39 13.31 -16.23
N SER A 182 16.36 12.89 -15.48
CA SER A 182 15.52 13.81 -14.69
C SER A 182 16.32 14.50 -13.60
N GLN A 183 17.16 13.77 -12.86
CA GLN A 183 18.04 14.36 -11.85
C GLN A 183 19.02 15.40 -12.44
N LYS A 184 19.62 15.12 -13.62
CA LYS A 184 20.49 16.10 -14.30
C LYS A 184 19.73 17.36 -14.74
N VAL A 185 18.47 17.19 -15.22
CA VAL A 185 17.63 18.32 -15.59
C VAL A 185 17.24 19.13 -14.36
N ARG A 186 16.92 18.45 -13.24
CA ARG A 186 16.61 19.10 -11.95
C ARG A 186 17.80 19.92 -11.44
N LEU A 187 19.00 19.32 -11.36
CA LEU A 187 20.22 20.04 -10.94
C LEU A 187 20.48 21.26 -11.80
N LYS A 188 20.33 21.13 -13.12
CA LYS A 188 20.52 22.26 -14.03
C LYS A 188 19.49 23.36 -13.80
N ARG A 189 18.21 23.03 -13.54
CA ARG A 189 17.18 24.03 -13.17
C ARG A 189 17.54 24.74 -11.87
N VAL A 190 17.93 24.00 -10.84
CA VAL A 190 18.38 24.57 -9.55
C VAL A 190 19.54 25.53 -9.75
N GLU A 191 20.53 25.14 -10.53
CA GLU A 191 21.69 26.02 -10.85
C GLU A 191 21.24 27.27 -11.61
N GLU A 192 20.30 27.17 -12.55
CA GLU A 192 19.75 28.30 -13.30
C GLU A 192 18.92 29.23 -12.42
N GLU A 193 18.11 28.69 -11.51
CA GLU A 193 17.30 29.46 -10.53
C GLU A 193 18.23 30.20 -9.53
N ILE A 194 19.24 29.52 -8.99
CA ILE A 194 20.23 30.12 -8.10
C ILE A 194 21.00 31.26 -8.82
N LYS A 195 21.36 31.09 -10.10
CA LYS A 195 22.00 32.13 -10.88
C LYS A 195 21.09 33.32 -11.15
N LYS A 196 19.81 33.10 -11.41
CA LYS A 196 18.82 34.18 -11.57
C LYS A 196 18.65 34.98 -10.29
N ASP A 197 18.61 34.28 -9.14
CA ASP A 197 18.43 34.93 -7.83
C ASP A 197 19.65 35.76 -7.41
N ALA A 198 20.86 35.32 -7.76
CA ALA A 198 22.09 36.06 -7.51
C ALA A 198 22.17 37.38 -8.31
N THR A 199 21.46 37.49 -9.43
CA THR A 199 21.43 38.68 -10.30
C THR A 199 20.28 39.62 -10.01
N SER A 200 19.24 39.19 -9.29
CA SER A 200 18.02 39.99 -9.02
C SER A 200 17.92 40.38 -7.54
N ARG A 201 18.63 41.45 -7.16
CA ARG A 201 18.39 42.13 -5.86
C ARG A 201 17.11 42.99 -5.82
N THR A 202 16.19 42.73 -6.69
CA THR A 202 14.87 43.40 -6.65
C THR A 202 13.91 42.44 -5.97
N ILE A 203 13.55 42.77 -4.72
CA ILE A 203 12.49 42.15 -3.95
C ILE A 203 11.17 42.42 -4.71
N SER A 204 10.83 41.64 -5.68
CA SER A 204 9.46 41.48 -6.08
C SER A 204 8.91 40.38 -5.18
N LEU A 205 8.02 40.75 -4.28
CA LEU A 205 7.02 39.85 -3.68
C LEU A 205 6.09 39.37 -4.81
N ILE A 206 6.65 38.66 -5.78
CA ILE A 206 5.87 37.93 -6.76
C ILE A 206 5.23 36.81 -5.94
N SER A 207 3.91 36.81 -5.84
CA SER A 207 3.15 35.70 -5.27
C SER A 207 3.56 34.46 -6.07
N GLN A 208 4.45 33.65 -5.48
CA GLN A 208 4.74 32.33 -6.03
C GLN A 208 3.38 31.60 -6.02
N ASP A 209 3.07 30.92 -7.11
CA ASP A 209 1.90 30.05 -7.14
C ASP A 209 2.03 29.04 -5.99
N THR A 210 1.24 29.22 -4.95
CA THR A 210 1.28 28.40 -3.74
C THR A 210 0.83 26.97 -3.99
N ASN A 211 0.36 26.65 -5.20
CA ASN A 211 0.00 25.32 -5.64
C ASN A 211 1.00 24.73 -6.63
N ALA A 212 2.09 25.44 -6.91
CA ALA A 212 3.17 24.87 -7.71
C ALA A 212 3.74 23.64 -7.04
N ARG A 213 3.89 22.56 -7.79
CA ARG A 213 4.50 21.31 -7.31
C ARG A 213 6.01 21.40 -7.15
N GLU A 214 6.65 22.31 -7.86
CA GLU A 214 8.09 22.57 -7.83
C GLU A 214 8.33 24.02 -7.45
N PHE A 215 9.19 24.26 -6.47
CA PHE A 215 9.55 25.60 -6.03
C PHE A 215 10.91 25.65 -5.33
N VAL A 216 11.42 26.84 -5.16
CA VAL A 216 12.66 27.11 -4.41
C VAL A 216 12.29 27.79 -3.10
N LEU A 217 12.79 27.28 -1.98
CA LEU A 217 12.78 27.92 -0.67
C LEU A 217 14.14 28.56 -0.41
N ARG A 218 14.18 29.89 -0.30
CA ARG A 218 15.41 30.63 0.04
C ARG A 218 15.71 30.50 1.53
N PRO A 219 16.94 30.72 1.97
CA PRO A 219 17.28 30.79 3.38
C PRO A 219 16.31 31.69 4.18
N GLY A 220 15.74 31.17 5.24
CA GLY A 220 14.74 31.84 6.07
C GLY A 220 13.33 31.97 5.47
N GLU A 221 13.11 31.47 4.27
CA GLU A 221 11.78 31.49 3.65
C GLU A 221 10.88 30.40 4.23
N VAL A 222 9.60 30.79 4.44
CA VAL A 222 8.53 29.88 4.85
C VAL A 222 7.45 29.82 3.78
N ARG A 223 6.86 28.63 3.59
CA ARG A 223 5.80 28.44 2.60
C ARG A 223 4.84 27.31 2.99
N PRO A 224 3.50 27.49 2.85
CA PRO A 224 2.59 26.35 2.96
C PRO A 224 2.89 25.35 1.85
N ILE A 225 2.76 24.05 2.16
CA ILE A 225 3.10 23.00 1.21
C ILE A 225 2.22 23.08 -0.05
N PHE A 226 0.91 23.28 0.13
CA PHE A 226 -0.04 23.71 -0.91
C PHE A 226 -1.36 24.13 -0.28
N THR A 227 -2.06 25.07 -0.91
CA THR A 227 -3.26 25.70 -0.32
C THR A 227 -4.54 24.88 -0.46
N GLU A 228 -4.59 23.89 -1.35
CA GLU A 228 -5.75 22.99 -1.45
C GLU A 228 -5.97 22.20 -0.16
N LEU A 229 -4.91 21.79 0.53
CA LEU A 229 -5.01 21.10 1.82
C LEU A 229 -5.76 21.96 2.86
N GLU A 230 -5.51 23.28 2.85
CA GLU A 230 -6.15 24.22 3.78
C GLU A 230 -7.67 24.37 3.58
N LYS A 231 -8.19 23.92 2.44
CA LYS A 231 -9.63 23.97 2.13
C LYS A 231 -10.40 22.78 2.68
N VAL A 232 -9.70 21.73 3.13
CA VAL A 232 -10.33 20.54 3.69
C VAL A 232 -10.73 20.83 5.12
N LEU A 233 -12.02 20.93 5.37
CA LEU A 233 -12.57 21.09 6.71
C LEU A 233 -12.87 19.72 7.31
N VAL A 234 -12.49 19.57 8.58
CA VAL A 234 -12.66 18.35 9.36
C VAL A 234 -13.66 18.62 10.46
N GLU A 235 -14.87 18.10 10.30
CA GLU A 235 -15.94 18.23 11.30
C GLU A 235 -15.62 17.42 12.55
N LYS A 236 -16.36 17.70 13.63
CA LYS A 236 -16.23 16.97 14.90
C LYS A 236 -16.31 15.47 14.70
N ASP A 237 -15.49 14.74 15.45
CA ASP A 237 -15.37 13.28 15.46
C ASP A 237 -14.97 12.66 14.10
N ASN A 238 -14.55 13.49 13.14
CA ASN A 238 -14.01 13.01 11.87
C ASN A 238 -12.49 12.87 11.95
N LEU A 239 -12.01 11.74 11.44
CA LEU A 239 -10.60 11.51 11.16
C LEU A 239 -10.25 12.13 9.80
N PHE A 240 -9.13 12.83 9.73
CA PHE A 240 -8.48 13.24 8.50
C PHE A 240 -7.06 12.70 8.45
N SER A 241 -6.75 11.97 7.39
CA SER A 241 -5.43 11.36 7.19
C SER A 241 -4.96 11.51 5.76
N GLY A 242 -3.65 11.74 5.60
CA GLY A 242 -3.05 11.94 4.28
C GLY A 242 -1.55 11.70 4.26
N ILE A 243 -1.03 11.61 3.04
CA ILE A 243 0.37 11.41 2.71
C ILE A 243 0.78 12.48 1.71
N ILE A 244 1.94 13.10 1.97
CA ILE A 244 2.57 14.01 1.04
C ILE A 244 4.02 13.56 0.90
N ASP A 245 4.39 13.09 -0.30
CA ASP A 245 5.75 12.72 -0.63
C ASP A 245 6.43 13.89 -1.34
N ILE A 246 7.60 14.28 -0.84
CA ILE A 246 8.39 15.37 -1.36
C ILE A 246 9.83 14.91 -1.65
N SER A 247 10.50 15.66 -2.50
CA SER A 247 11.94 15.54 -2.71
C SER A 247 12.58 16.91 -2.55
N THR A 248 13.68 16.97 -1.79
CA THR A 248 14.39 18.23 -1.52
C THR A 248 15.89 18.08 -1.80
N THR A 249 16.52 19.16 -2.29
CA THR A 249 17.97 19.16 -2.53
C THR A 249 18.77 19.50 -1.28
N GLU A 250 18.19 20.23 -0.36
CA GLU A 250 18.76 20.65 0.91
C GLU A 250 17.74 20.40 2.02
N PRO A 251 18.16 20.27 3.29
CA PRO A 251 17.24 20.08 4.39
C PRO A 251 16.22 21.22 4.51
N VAL A 252 14.93 20.87 4.62
CA VAL A 252 13.85 21.79 4.94
C VAL A 252 13.14 21.31 6.21
N TYR A 253 12.64 22.22 7.02
CA TYR A 253 11.88 21.89 8.21
C TYR A 253 10.40 21.91 7.88
N ALA A 254 9.69 20.82 8.17
CA ALA A 254 8.25 20.73 8.02
C ALA A 254 7.58 20.85 9.39
N SER A 255 6.55 21.68 9.49
CA SER A 255 5.67 21.76 10.65
C SER A 255 4.25 21.39 10.25
N VAL A 256 3.65 20.43 10.95
CA VAL A 256 2.25 20.02 10.80
C VAL A 256 1.45 20.59 11.96
N ALA A 257 0.33 21.23 11.66
CA ALA A 257 -0.54 21.82 12.68
C ALA A 257 -2.01 21.56 12.39
N VAL A 258 -2.79 21.46 13.45
CA VAL A 258 -4.25 21.58 13.42
C VAL A 258 -4.61 23.03 13.69
N MET A 259 -5.47 23.62 12.88
CA MET A 259 -5.71 25.07 12.85
C MET A 259 -7.19 25.41 12.74
N GLU A 260 -7.51 26.62 13.18
CA GLU A 260 -8.81 27.24 12.88
C GLU A 260 -9.01 27.37 11.35
N PRO A 261 -10.23 27.16 10.82
CA PRO A 261 -10.51 27.26 9.40
C PRO A 261 -10.10 28.59 8.77
N LYS A 262 -10.26 29.69 9.51
CA LYS A 262 -9.98 31.06 9.04
C LYS A 262 -8.51 31.47 9.14
N SER A 263 -7.68 30.74 9.90
CA SER A 263 -6.25 31.03 10.03
C SER A 263 -5.51 30.70 8.75
N THR A 264 -4.49 31.48 8.38
CA THR A 264 -3.60 31.15 7.26
C THR A 264 -2.40 30.37 7.76
N VAL A 265 -1.95 29.38 7.01
CA VAL A 265 -0.79 28.54 7.40
C VAL A 265 0.46 29.39 7.56
N THR A 266 0.75 30.28 6.59
CA THR A 266 1.98 31.09 6.60
C THR A 266 2.15 31.96 7.84
N TYR A 267 1.08 32.59 8.31
CA TYR A 267 1.18 33.55 9.43
C TYR A 267 0.61 32.99 10.74
N GLY A 268 -0.36 32.10 10.68
CA GLY A 268 -1.01 31.55 11.87
C GLY A 268 -0.26 30.38 12.48
N LEU A 269 0.27 29.46 11.65
CA LEU A 269 0.92 28.25 12.16
C LEU A 269 2.13 28.55 13.07
N PRO A 270 3.05 29.48 12.73
CA PRO A 270 4.20 29.78 13.59
C PRO A 270 3.84 30.36 14.98
N LEU A 271 2.60 30.81 15.15
CA LEU A 271 2.10 31.36 16.41
C LEU A 271 1.44 30.32 17.32
N LEU A 272 1.24 29.10 16.82
CA LEU A 272 0.58 28.04 17.58
C LEU A 272 1.50 27.40 18.60
N PRO A 273 0.96 26.97 19.75
CA PRO A 273 1.73 26.17 20.72
C PRO A 273 2.00 24.76 20.10
N ILE A 274 3.08 24.15 20.58
CA ILE A 274 3.35 22.74 20.31
C ILE A 274 2.49 21.91 21.27
N HIS A 275 1.69 20.99 20.73
CA HIS A 275 0.93 20.06 21.54
C HIS A 275 1.81 19.01 22.21
N PRO A 276 1.50 18.60 23.44
CA PRO A 276 2.10 17.40 24.03
C PRO A 276 1.70 16.18 23.21
N MET A 277 2.55 15.16 23.20
CA MET A 277 2.18 13.84 22.69
C MET A 277 1.15 13.19 23.61
N ASP A 278 0.32 12.31 23.05
CA ASP A 278 -0.48 11.37 23.82
C ASP A 278 0.38 10.19 24.33
N GLU A 279 -0.27 9.19 24.95
CA GLU A 279 0.41 8.03 25.55
C GLU A 279 1.05 7.08 24.52
N VAL A 280 0.58 7.11 23.28
CA VAL A 280 1.08 6.22 22.19
C VAL A 280 2.37 6.76 21.60
N GLU A 281 2.55 8.08 21.58
CA GLU A 281 3.76 8.80 21.15
C GLU A 281 4.12 8.58 19.68
N LEU A 282 3.13 8.44 18.80
CA LEU A 282 3.32 8.24 17.36
C LEU A 282 3.59 9.56 16.62
N ARG A 283 4.71 10.20 16.93
CA ARG A 283 5.13 11.47 16.33
C ARG A 283 6.63 11.53 16.23
N GLY A 284 7.14 12.04 15.11
CA GLY A 284 8.57 12.28 14.94
C GLY A 284 9.06 12.01 13.52
N THR A 285 10.36 12.18 13.35
CA THR A 285 11.09 11.91 12.12
C THR A 285 11.79 10.57 12.22
N TYR A 286 11.59 9.71 11.21
CA TYR A 286 12.09 8.35 11.17
C TYR A 286 12.83 8.12 9.85
N GLU A 287 13.96 7.41 9.89
CA GLU A 287 14.57 6.83 8.70
C GLU A 287 13.85 5.53 8.35
N GLY A 288 13.54 5.34 7.05
CA GLY A 288 12.84 4.14 6.59
C GLY A 288 11.40 4.39 6.13
N MET A 289 11.13 5.52 5.46
CA MET A 289 9.86 5.73 4.75
C MET A 289 9.52 4.54 3.84
N ARG A 290 10.53 4.00 3.14
CA ARG A 290 10.43 2.78 2.34
C ARG A 290 11.27 1.68 2.95
N ARG A 291 10.66 0.52 3.18
CA ARG A 291 11.27 -0.63 3.82
C ARG A 291 11.18 -1.85 2.91
N PHE A 292 12.28 -2.56 2.80
CA PHE A 292 12.41 -3.73 1.93
C PHE A 292 12.77 -4.95 2.78
N HIS A 293 12.03 -6.04 2.58
CA HIS A 293 12.11 -7.23 3.39
C HIS A 293 12.18 -8.49 2.52
N VAL A 294 12.83 -9.51 3.05
CA VAL A 294 12.80 -10.87 2.51
C VAL A 294 12.19 -11.79 3.57
N VAL A 295 11.29 -12.65 3.16
CA VAL A 295 10.71 -13.68 4.03
C VAL A 295 11.54 -14.96 3.90
N GLU A 296 12.14 -15.41 5.00
CA GLU A 296 13.07 -16.55 5.06
C GLU A 296 12.64 -17.59 6.10
N PRO A 297 12.96 -18.88 5.92
CA PRO A 297 13.46 -19.49 4.69
C PRO A 297 12.41 -19.45 3.58
N LYS A 298 12.78 -19.87 2.35
CA LYS A 298 11.83 -20.05 1.26
C LYS A 298 10.67 -20.94 1.69
N PHE A 299 9.46 -20.55 1.32
CA PHE A 299 8.29 -21.40 1.55
C PHE A 299 8.34 -22.62 0.63
N ASN A 300 8.39 -23.81 1.22
CA ASN A 300 8.29 -25.07 0.47
C ASN A 300 6.88 -25.65 0.57
N SER A 301 6.13 -25.56 -0.54
CA SER A 301 4.73 -26.00 -0.59
C SER A 301 4.54 -27.51 -0.40
N ASP A 302 5.60 -28.33 -0.57
CA ASP A 302 5.55 -29.78 -0.34
C ASP A 302 5.83 -30.14 1.13
N ALA A 303 6.34 -29.19 1.93
CA ALA A 303 6.70 -29.41 3.34
C ALA A 303 5.53 -29.15 4.33
N GLY A 304 4.46 -28.52 3.88
CA GLY A 304 3.29 -28.22 4.71
C GLY A 304 3.02 -26.72 4.90
N PRO A 305 2.05 -26.36 5.77
CA PRO A 305 1.67 -24.98 6.02
C PRO A 305 2.79 -24.16 6.65
N ALA A 306 2.88 -22.89 6.27
CA ALA A 306 3.81 -21.92 6.86
C ALA A 306 3.11 -20.59 7.12
N SER A 307 3.69 -19.76 7.99
CA SER A 307 3.18 -18.42 8.24
C SER A 307 4.29 -17.43 8.55
N PHE A 308 4.05 -16.14 8.27
CA PHE A 308 4.89 -15.05 8.71
C PHE A 308 4.07 -13.89 9.25
N GLU A 309 4.64 -13.14 10.17
CA GLU A 309 4.04 -11.98 10.79
C GLU A 309 4.74 -10.71 10.32
N ILE A 310 4.01 -9.62 10.21
CA ILE A 310 4.54 -8.28 9.91
C ILE A 310 4.13 -7.29 10.99
N ALA A 311 4.96 -6.26 11.21
CA ALA A 311 4.80 -5.25 12.24
C ALA A 311 4.61 -5.85 13.65
N ASN A 312 5.43 -6.85 14.02
CA ASN A 312 5.35 -7.56 15.29
C ASN A 312 6.40 -7.15 16.32
N ASP A 313 7.22 -6.13 16.00
CA ASP A 313 8.31 -5.62 16.83
C ASP A 313 9.36 -6.67 17.24
N ARG A 314 9.48 -7.76 16.51
CA ARG A 314 10.49 -8.81 16.71
C ARG A 314 11.28 -9.03 15.43
N GLU A 315 10.70 -9.77 14.47
CA GLU A 315 11.29 -10.03 13.16
C GLU A 315 11.14 -8.82 12.24
N ASP A 316 9.96 -8.19 12.25
CA ASP A 316 9.68 -6.90 11.61
C ASP A 316 9.61 -5.82 12.68
N ALA A 317 10.79 -5.35 13.10
CA ALA A 317 10.95 -4.40 14.18
C ALA A 317 10.29 -3.04 13.86
N PHE A 318 9.77 -2.39 14.88
CA PHE A 318 9.31 -1.00 14.77
C PHE A 318 10.49 -0.05 14.62
N ILE A 319 10.43 0.86 13.64
CA ILE A 319 11.47 1.85 13.43
C ILE A 319 11.53 2.85 14.59
N SER A 320 12.75 3.25 14.94
CA SER A 320 13.01 4.30 15.91
C SER A 320 13.28 5.62 15.21
N GLY A 321 12.88 6.71 15.84
CA GLY A 321 13.02 8.06 15.31
C GLY A 321 13.19 9.09 16.42
N VAL A 322 13.04 10.35 16.05
CA VAL A 322 13.23 11.49 16.97
C VAL A 322 12.08 12.47 16.80
N ASP A 323 11.46 12.87 17.89
CA ASP A 323 10.55 14.03 17.91
C ASP A 323 11.34 15.30 18.16
N GLU A 324 11.57 16.07 17.11
CA GLU A 324 12.29 17.33 17.19
C GLU A 324 11.52 18.42 17.92
N THR A 325 10.19 18.30 18.03
CA THR A 325 9.34 19.27 18.75
C THR A 325 9.47 19.16 20.28
N THR A 326 10.01 18.04 20.76
CA THR A 326 10.27 17.76 22.18
C THR A 326 11.77 17.68 22.52
N HIS A 327 12.58 18.54 21.90
CA HIS A 327 14.03 18.60 22.13
C HIS A 327 14.78 17.31 21.82
N GLY A 328 14.32 16.56 20.82
CA GLY A 328 14.99 15.35 20.36
C GLY A 328 14.67 14.09 21.16
N LYS A 329 13.46 13.99 21.69
CA LYS A 329 12.99 12.76 22.35
C LYS A 329 13.03 11.61 21.36
N VAL A 330 13.65 10.49 21.75
CA VAL A 330 13.61 9.24 20.99
C VAL A 330 12.20 8.65 21.06
N VAL A 331 11.66 8.29 19.91
CA VAL A 331 10.31 7.75 19.74
C VAL A 331 10.35 6.49 18.90
N LYS A 332 9.28 5.69 18.95
CA LYS A 332 9.17 4.43 18.20
C LYS A 332 7.86 4.40 17.43
N ASN A 333 7.92 4.09 16.14
CA ASN A 333 6.72 3.94 15.31
C ASN A 333 6.08 2.57 15.56
N LYS A 334 5.24 2.48 16.61
CA LYS A 334 4.58 1.24 17.05
C LYS A 334 3.50 0.82 16.05
N GLY A 335 3.90 -0.01 15.08
CA GLY A 335 3.05 -0.46 13.98
C GLY A 335 3.59 -0.09 12.59
N ASN A 336 4.72 0.61 12.53
CA ASN A 336 5.32 1.05 11.27
C ASN A 336 4.30 1.78 10.36
N TYR A 337 3.50 2.69 10.95
CA TYR A 337 2.51 3.49 10.20
C TYR A 337 3.18 4.47 9.26
N GLY A 338 2.57 4.66 8.10
CA GLY A 338 3.07 5.59 7.07
C GLY A 338 4.25 5.07 6.24
N ASN A 339 4.84 3.92 6.60
CA ASN A 339 5.90 3.29 5.81
C ASN A 339 5.34 2.52 4.62
N SER A 340 5.99 2.64 3.46
CA SER A 340 5.78 1.73 2.32
C SER A 340 6.65 0.49 2.53
N ASN A 341 6.03 -0.66 2.71
CA ASN A 341 6.73 -1.93 2.93
C ASN A 341 6.61 -2.83 1.71
N VAL A 342 7.72 -3.46 1.33
CA VAL A 342 7.81 -4.43 0.24
C VAL A 342 8.42 -5.71 0.76
N TYR A 343 7.69 -6.82 0.68
CA TYR A 343 8.13 -8.13 1.14
C TYR A 343 8.32 -9.04 -0.07
N VAL A 344 9.50 -9.63 -0.21
CA VAL A 344 9.79 -10.68 -1.19
C VAL A 344 9.64 -12.03 -0.53
N LEU A 345 8.74 -12.84 -1.05
CA LEU A 345 8.53 -14.21 -0.63
C LEU A 345 8.99 -15.16 -1.74
N HIS A 346 10.07 -15.88 -1.50
CA HIS A 346 10.51 -16.95 -2.37
C HIS A 346 9.78 -18.24 -2.05
N THR A 347 9.31 -18.93 -3.08
CA THR A 347 8.59 -20.19 -2.92
C THR A 347 9.19 -21.31 -3.79
N GLU A 348 9.07 -22.56 -3.30
CA GLU A 348 9.52 -23.77 -3.98
C GLU A 348 8.55 -24.93 -3.74
N GLY A 349 8.80 -26.07 -4.36
CA GLY A 349 7.93 -27.26 -4.32
C GLY A 349 7.10 -27.43 -5.56
N LYS A 350 6.05 -28.24 -5.49
CA LYS A 350 5.16 -28.59 -6.62
C LYS A 350 3.68 -28.45 -6.27
N THR A 351 3.36 -28.46 -4.98
CA THR A 351 1.98 -28.43 -4.49
C THR A 351 1.39 -27.04 -4.64
N PRO A 352 0.20 -26.89 -5.26
CA PRO A 352 -0.54 -25.62 -5.21
C PRO A 352 -0.76 -25.15 -3.80
N TYR A 353 -0.86 -23.84 -3.58
CA TYR A 353 -1.10 -23.29 -2.25
C TYR A 353 -2.02 -22.08 -2.28
N ALA A 354 -2.66 -21.83 -1.16
CA ALA A 354 -3.50 -20.65 -0.91
C ALA A 354 -2.81 -19.72 0.09
N LEU A 355 -2.94 -18.43 -0.16
CA LEU A 355 -2.46 -17.35 0.71
C LEU A 355 -3.65 -16.74 1.44
N TYR A 356 -3.61 -16.78 2.76
CA TYR A 356 -4.63 -16.17 3.61
C TYR A 356 -4.04 -15.04 4.45
N PHE A 357 -4.88 -14.08 4.76
CA PHE A 357 -4.63 -13.02 5.74
C PHE A 357 -5.29 -13.38 7.08
N ASN A 358 -4.64 -13.02 8.18
CA ASN A 358 -5.16 -13.14 9.54
C ASN A 358 -4.84 -11.88 10.36
N PRO A 359 -5.83 -11.21 10.98
CA PRO A 359 -5.66 -10.01 11.76
C PRO A 359 -5.22 -10.32 13.20
N LEU A 360 -4.00 -10.79 13.37
CA LEU A 360 -3.48 -11.28 14.64
C LEU A 360 -3.56 -10.24 15.78
N GLY A 361 -3.42 -8.94 15.47
CA GLY A 361 -3.46 -7.85 16.44
C GLY A 361 -4.88 -7.37 16.81
N GLY A 362 -5.92 -7.84 16.13
CA GLY A 362 -7.31 -7.40 16.34
C GLY A 362 -7.98 -6.84 15.09
N ALA A 363 -8.83 -5.82 15.23
CA ALA A 363 -9.57 -5.23 14.11
C ALA A 363 -8.63 -4.64 13.05
N PHE A 364 -8.81 -5.06 11.80
CA PHE A 364 -7.99 -4.66 10.66
C PHE A 364 -8.84 -4.29 9.45
N SER A 365 -8.48 -3.19 8.78
CA SER A 365 -9.06 -2.76 7.52
C SER A 365 -8.01 -2.11 6.64
N GLY A 366 -7.59 -2.77 5.56
CA GLY A 366 -6.50 -2.29 4.70
C GLY A 366 -6.53 -2.91 3.31
N THR A 367 -5.50 -2.61 2.54
CA THR A 367 -5.31 -3.13 1.18
C THR A 367 -3.88 -3.63 1.01
N PHE A 368 -3.71 -4.74 0.31
CA PHE A 368 -2.42 -5.30 -0.07
C PHE A 368 -2.32 -5.35 -1.60
N ARG A 369 -1.12 -5.18 -2.14
CA ARG A 369 -0.82 -5.49 -3.54
C ARG A 369 0.12 -6.69 -3.59
N ILE A 370 -0.27 -7.72 -4.36
CA ILE A 370 0.53 -8.92 -4.56
C ILE A 370 0.88 -9.00 -6.03
N THR A 371 2.17 -9.00 -6.33
CA THR A 371 2.70 -9.21 -7.67
C THR A 371 3.16 -10.65 -7.81
N SER A 372 2.63 -11.34 -8.81
CA SER A 372 2.87 -12.74 -9.12
C SER A 372 3.07 -12.94 -10.63
N SER A 373 3.18 -14.18 -11.12
CA SER A 373 3.22 -14.46 -12.58
C SER A 373 1.95 -14.03 -13.32
N LYS A 374 0.87 -13.85 -12.58
CA LYS A 374 -0.42 -13.40 -13.10
C LYS A 374 -0.50 -11.86 -13.22
N GLY A 375 0.54 -11.14 -12.78
CA GLY A 375 0.57 -9.68 -12.70
C GLY A 375 0.40 -9.16 -11.27
N ALA A 376 0.19 -7.86 -11.12
CA ALA A 376 -0.05 -7.19 -9.85
C ALA A 376 -1.56 -7.06 -9.59
N HIS A 377 -2.02 -7.54 -8.44
CA HIS A 377 -3.41 -7.48 -8.02
C HIS A 377 -3.54 -6.88 -6.61
N THR A 378 -4.60 -6.11 -6.40
CA THR A 378 -4.91 -5.53 -5.08
C THR A 378 -5.99 -6.34 -4.38
N TYR A 379 -5.82 -6.52 -3.07
CA TYR A 379 -6.71 -7.29 -2.20
C TYR A 379 -7.16 -6.43 -1.04
N ASP A 380 -8.44 -6.08 -1.01
CA ASP A 380 -9.02 -5.37 0.13
C ASP A 380 -9.32 -6.36 1.28
N VAL A 381 -8.97 -5.99 2.49
CA VAL A 381 -9.27 -6.74 3.72
C VAL A 381 -10.01 -5.80 4.68
N PRO A 382 -11.25 -6.14 5.09
CA PRO A 382 -12.05 -7.24 4.55
C PRO A 382 -12.62 -6.94 3.16
N VAL A 383 -12.96 -8.00 2.42
CA VAL A 383 -13.72 -7.87 1.16
C VAL A 383 -15.10 -7.25 1.42
N LYS A 384 -15.71 -7.51 2.58
CA LYS A 384 -17.01 -6.99 2.99
C LYS A 384 -16.97 -6.60 4.46
N GLY A 385 -17.66 -5.51 4.80
CA GLY A 385 -17.74 -5.00 6.16
C GLY A 385 -16.69 -3.94 6.47
N PRO A 386 -16.73 -3.35 7.67
CA PRO A 386 -15.82 -2.28 8.07
C PRO A 386 -14.41 -2.79 8.37
N TYR A 387 -14.26 -3.91 9.05
CA TYR A 387 -12.99 -4.52 9.45
C TYR A 387 -13.10 -6.04 9.62
N LEU A 388 -11.98 -6.75 9.60
CA LEU A 388 -11.80 -8.16 9.94
C LEU A 388 -11.20 -8.25 11.36
N GLY A 389 -11.44 -9.35 12.08
CA GLY A 389 -10.93 -9.54 13.45
C GLY A 389 -11.81 -8.97 14.55
N HIS A 390 -13.07 -8.62 14.23
CA HIS A 390 -14.02 -8.06 15.21
C HIS A 390 -14.44 -9.09 16.26
N GLN A 391 -14.69 -10.32 15.84
CA GLN A 391 -15.18 -11.37 16.73
C GLN A 391 -14.03 -12.17 17.35
N THR A 392 -12.96 -12.37 16.57
CA THR A 392 -11.79 -13.12 17.01
C THR A 392 -10.54 -12.79 16.20
N ILE A 393 -9.39 -12.88 16.86
CA ILE A 393 -8.07 -12.79 16.19
C ILE A 393 -7.81 -13.99 15.27
N TYR A 394 -8.63 -15.03 15.31
CA TYR A 394 -8.54 -16.20 14.43
C TYR A 394 -9.27 -16.05 13.11
N ASP A 395 -9.95 -14.91 12.88
CA ASP A 395 -10.59 -14.63 11.59
C ASP A 395 -9.56 -14.68 10.46
N THR A 396 -9.95 -15.28 9.34
CA THR A 396 -9.09 -15.38 8.16
C THR A 396 -9.81 -14.93 6.90
N GLN A 397 -9.04 -14.47 5.92
CA GLN A 397 -9.55 -14.15 4.59
C GLN A 397 -8.61 -14.69 3.52
N LEU A 398 -9.16 -15.48 2.58
CA LEU A 398 -8.42 -15.88 1.38
C LEU A 398 -8.06 -14.64 0.55
N LEU A 399 -6.77 -14.49 0.23
CA LEU A 399 -6.28 -13.46 -0.69
C LEU A 399 -6.18 -14.05 -2.10
N ASP A 400 -5.36 -15.10 -2.30
CA ASP A 400 -5.17 -15.70 -3.62
C ASP A 400 -4.84 -17.20 -3.55
N VAL A 401 -4.90 -17.86 -4.71
CA VAL A 401 -4.53 -19.26 -4.88
C VAL A 401 -3.52 -19.38 -6.01
N PHE A 402 -2.43 -20.09 -5.75
CA PHE A 402 -1.33 -20.29 -6.68
C PHE A 402 -1.29 -21.76 -7.12
N ASP A 403 -1.45 -22.02 -8.40
CA ASP A 403 -1.48 -23.38 -8.98
C ASP A 403 -0.12 -24.06 -8.88
N ARG A 404 0.94 -23.30 -8.70
CA ARG A 404 2.31 -23.74 -8.50
C ARG A 404 3.07 -22.72 -7.66
N PRO A 405 4.13 -23.15 -6.94
CA PRO A 405 5.03 -22.24 -6.29
C PRO A 405 5.65 -21.25 -7.26
N GLU A 406 5.67 -20.00 -6.87
CA GLU A 406 6.27 -18.88 -7.58
C GLU A 406 6.62 -17.77 -6.60
N ASP A 407 7.66 -17.00 -6.92
CA ASP A 407 8.05 -15.88 -6.08
C ASP A 407 6.98 -14.79 -6.09
N LEU A 408 6.70 -14.23 -4.94
CA LEU A 408 5.71 -13.16 -4.76
C LEU A 408 6.38 -11.89 -4.23
N ILE A 409 5.84 -10.75 -4.64
CA ILE A 409 6.12 -9.45 -4.02
C ILE A 409 4.83 -8.98 -3.39
N LEU A 410 4.86 -8.76 -2.07
CA LEU A 410 3.75 -8.20 -1.31
C LEU A 410 4.09 -6.76 -0.94
N GLU A 411 3.22 -5.82 -1.31
CA GLU A 411 3.33 -4.41 -0.96
C GLU A 411 2.23 -4.03 0.02
N TYR A 412 2.60 -3.24 1.02
CA TYR A 412 1.74 -2.91 2.12
C TYR A 412 2.14 -1.61 2.79
N MET A 413 1.15 -0.82 3.21
CA MET A 413 1.29 0.26 4.16
C MET A 413 0.34 0.01 5.33
N SER A 414 0.85 0.09 6.56
CA SER A 414 0.02 -0.04 7.77
C SER A 414 -1.10 0.99 7.74
N PRO A 415 -2.38 0.58 7.60
CA PRO A 415 -3.49 1.52 7.56
C PRO A 415 -3.77 2.06 8.95
N GLY A 416 -4.03 3.36 9.05
CA GLY A 416 -4.50 3.96 10.29
C GLY A 416 -5.79 3.29 10.80
N ALA A 417 -6.05 3.35 12.09
CA ALA A 417 -7.13 2.69 12.82
C ALA A 417 -7.09 1.14 12.82
N SER A 418 -6.09 0.52 12.20
CA SER A 418 -5.97 -0.94 12.18
C SER A 418 -4.97 -1.44 13.21
N ASN A 419 -5.28 -2.56 13.85
CA ASN A 419 -4.42 -3.16 14.84
C ASN A 419 -3.33 -4.03 14.18
N LEU A 420 -2.16 -4.04 14.76
CA LEU A 420 -1.01 -4.81 14.35
C LEU A 420 -0.49 -5.64 15.55
N PRO A 421 0.21 -6.74 15.33
CA PRO A 421 0.67 -7.29 14.07
C PRO A 421 -0.42 -7.96 13.24
N VAL A 422 -0.09 -8.29 11.99
CA VAL A 422 -0.90 -9.14 11.11
C VAL A 422 -0.09 -10.33 10.63
N ARG A 423 -0.77 -11.40 10.21
CA ARG A 423 -0.16 -12.66 9.82
C ARG A 423 -0.65 -13.11 8.45
N PHE A 424 0.27 -13.66 7.66
CA PHE A 424 -0.02 -14.34 6.40
C PHE A 424 0.16 -15.84 6.57
N LEU A 425 -0.81 -16.61 6.04
CA LEU A 425 -0.83 -18.06 6.12
C LEU A 425 -0.68 -18.62 4.71
N LEU A 426 0.28 -19.51 4.52
CA LEU A 426 0.56 -20.22 3.27
C LEU A 426 0.15 -21.67 3.47
N ILE A 427 -0.94 -22.10 2.83
CA ILE A 427 -1.55 -23.42 3.05
C ILE A 427 -1.53 -24.21 1.76
N PRO A 428 -0.71 -25.29 1.67
CA PRO A 428 -0.73 -26.20 0.54
C PRO A 428 -2.12 -26.78 0.29
N GLN A 429 -2.53 -26.83 -0.97
CA GLN A 429 -3.82 -27.35 -1.38
C GLN A 429 -3.69 -28.82 -1.82
N VAL A 430 -4.32 -29.71 -1.08
CA VAL A 430 -4.37 -31.13 -1.48
C VAL A 430 -5.31 -31.26 -2.67
N ILE A 431 -4.78 -31.66 -3.81
CA ILE A 431 -5.59 -32.04 -4.96
C ILE A 431 -6.31 -33.33 -4.59
N LYS A 432 -7.56 -33.24 -4.17
CA LYS A 432 -8.41 -34.43 -4.10
C LYS A 432 -8.66 -34.90 -5.52
N THR A 433 -7.86 -35.84 -5.98
CA THR A 433 -8.20 -36.61 -7.18
C THR A 433 -9.48 -37.33 -6.85
N ILE A 434 -10.62 -36.86 -7.37
CA ILE A 434 -11.86 -37.61 -7.32
C ILE A 434 -11.57 -38.84 -8.16
N LYS A 435 -11.25 -39.96 -7.51
CA LYS A 435 -11.29 -41.27 -8.16
C LYS A 435 -12.72 -41.43 -8.61
N ASN A 436 -12.93 -41.37 -9.92
CA ASN A 436 -14.21 -41.67 -10.53
C ASN A 436 -14.55 -43.12 -10.07
N ASP A 437 -15.40 -43.26 -9.07
CA ASP A 437 -15.94 -44.52 -8.65
C ASP A 437 -16.88 -44.95 -9.75
N GLY A 438 -16.48 -45.69 -10.69
CA GLY A 438 -17.15 -46.18 -11.93
C GLY A 438 -18.63 -45.85 -12.21
N LYS A 439 -19.38 -45.38 -11.21
CA LYS A 439 -20.80 -44.99 -11.27
C LYS A 439 -21.05 -43.75 -12.14
N THR A 440 -20.16 -42.75 -12.09
CA THR A 440 -20.29 -41.55 -12.93
C THR A 440 -19.98 -41.87 -14.40
N SER A 441 -19.05 -42.80 -14.63
CA SER A 441 -18.72 -43.32 -15.98
C SER A 441 -19.90 -44.11 -16.59
N GLU A 442 -20.58 -44.90 -15.79
CA GLU A 442 -21.75 -45.68 -16.20
C GLU A 442 -22.94 -44.78 -16.56
N TYR A 443 -23.21 -43.77 -15.73
CA TYR A 443 -24.27 -42.77 -15.99
C TYR A 443 -24.02 -41.99 -17.27
N VAL A 444 -22.80 -41.52 -17.49
CA VAL A 444 -22.40 -40.77 -18.70
C VAL A 444 -22.45 -41.70 -19.92
N THR A 445 -21.98 -42.95 -19.81
CA THR A 445 -22.04 -43.94 -20.87
C THR A 445 -23.49 -44.27 -21.26
N ASN A 446 -24.37 -44.44 -20.27
CA ASN A 446 -25.79 -44.67 -20.49
C ASN A 446 -26.49 -43.48 -21.12
N LEU A 447 -26.12 -42.24 -20.73
CA LEU A 447 -26.64 -41.00 -21.30
C LEU A 447 -26.20 -40.85 -22.77
N VAL A 448 -24.92 -41.11 -23.05
CA VAL A 448 -24.36 -41.07 -24.43
C VAL A 448 -25.01 -42.12 -25.31
N ASN A 449 -25.18 -43.38 -24.83
CA ASN A 449 -25.85 -44.43 -25.56
C ASN A 449 -27.31 -44.09 -25.87
N ARG A 450 -28.02 -43.48 -24.91
CA ARG A 450 -29.41 -42.99 -25.10
C ARG A 450 -29.50 -41.86 -26.14
N ILE A 451 -28.52 -40.95 -26.19
CA ILE A 451 -28.47 -39.87 -27.17
C ILE A 451 -28.11 -40.42 -28.58
N LEU A 452 -27.28 -41.44 -28.62
CA LEU A 452 -26.86 -42.07 -29.88
C LEU A 452 -27.83 -43.15 -30.41
N GLY A 453 -28.89 -43.48 -29.63
CA GLY A 453 -29.89 -44.47 -30.04
C GLY A 453 -29.34 -45.90 -30.06
N LYS A 454 -28.37 -46.20 -29.20
CA LYS A 454 -27.81 -47.55 -28.97
C LYS A 454 -28.40 -48.19 -27.73
#